data_52ab1385259e9301de428e7a793512f8
#
_entry.id   52ab1385259e9301de428e7a793512f8
#
_cell.length_a   1.000
_cell.length_b   1.000
_cell.length_c   1.000
_cell.angle_alpha   90.00
_cell.angle_beta   90.00
_cell.angle_gamma   90.00
#
_symmetry.space_group_name_H-M   'P 1'
#
loop_
_entity.id
_entity.type
_entity.pdbx_description
1 polymer ?
#
loop_
_entity_poly.entity_id
_entity_poly.type
_entity_poly.pdbx_seq_one_letter_code
_entity_poly.pdbx_strand_id
1 'polypeptide(L)'
;QVYRLKYKEMRNIQMKMKKTTFITQGAVIAAIYVVLVFVFDYWSFGPIQFRVAEALTILPVFTPAAVPGLFIGCLIANITGGAVIWDIVFGSLATLIGAVGTYMLRKHPWAAPLPPILANTVIVPFVLKYAYGTEGMLWYFMLTVGLGEVIVCGVLGSLLRVALKKYRNTLFHE
;
A
#
# COMPACT_ATOMS: atom_id res chain seq x y z
N GLN A 1 -13.37 -17.36 41.89
CA GLN A 1 -11.98 -17.02 41.55
C GLN A 1 -11.49 -17.77 40.30
N VAL A 2 -11.77 -19.08 40.19
CA VAL A 2 -11.42 -19.94 39.04
C VAL A 2 -12.04 -19.44 37.72
N TYR A 3 -13.33 -19.07 37.72
CA TYR A 3 -13.99 -18.52 36.51
C TYR A 3 -13.35 -17.22 36.00
N ARG A 4 -12.93 -16.36 36.92
CA ARG A 4 -12.27 -15.09 36.60
C ARG A 4 -10.89 -15.30 35.95
N LEU A 5 -10.12 -16.27 36.45
CA LEU A 5 -8.83 -16.67 35.89
C LEU A 5 -8.98 -17.26 34.49
N LYS A 6 -9.90 -18.20 34.30
CA LYS A 6 -10.19 -18.83 33.00
C LYS A 6 -10.64 -17.79 31.94
N TYR A 7 -11.49 -16.85 32.35
CA TYR A 7 -11.92 -15.75 31.45
C TYR A 7 -10.75 -14.85 31.05
N LYS A 8 -9.85 -14.51 31.99
CA LYS A 8 -8.66 -13.70 31.71
C LYS A 8 -7.69 -14.41 30.77
N GLU A 9 -7.53 -15.71 30.95
CA GLU A 9 -6.68 -16.55 30.11
C GLU A 9 -7.22 -16.66 28.67
N MET A 10 -8.51 -16.95 28.51
CA MET A 10 -9.17 -16.98 27.19
C MET A 10 -9.04 -15.63 26.47
N ARG A 11 -9.24 -14.51 27.16
CA ARG A 11 -9.08 -13.17 26.60
C ARG A 11 -7.63 -12.91 26.14
N ASN A 12 -6.64 -13.36 26.90
CA ASN A 12 -5.23 -13.25 26.54
C ASN A 12 -4.88 -14.07 25.29
N ILE A 13 -5.42 -15.30 25.18
CA ILE A 13 -5.26 -16.15 24.00
C ILE A 13 -5.88 -15.49 22.77
N GLN A 14 -7.10 -14.97 22.88
CA GLN A 14 -7.77 -14.27 21.77
C GLN A 14 -7.00 -13.02 21.33
N MET A 15 -6.49 -12.22 22.27
CA MET A 15 -5.66 -11.05 21.92
C MET A 15 -4.35 -11.45 21.25
N LYS A 16 -3.73 -12.54 21.66
CA LYS A 16 -2.49 -13.07 21.04
C LYS A 16 -2.77 -13.56 19.62
N MET A 17 -3.88 -14.26 19.39
CA MET A 17 -4.28 -14.72 18.07
C MET A 17 -4.56 -13.54 17.12
N LYS A 18 -5.26 -12.50 17.57
CA LYS A 18 -5.50 -11.29 16.77
C LYS A 18 -4.21 -10.59 16.38
N LYS A 19 -3.24 -10.49 17.28
CA LYS A 19 -1.91 -9.91 16.98
C LYS A 19 -1.14 -10.72 15.94
N THR A 20 -1.15 -12.06 16.07
CA THR A 20 -0.47 -12.95 15.11
C THR A 20 -1.09 -12.81 13.73
N THR A 21 -2.42 -12.84 13.62
CA THR A 21 -3.14 -12.66 12.35
C THR A 21 -2.82 -11.33 11.70
N PHE A 22 -2.79 -10.24 12.48
CA PHE A 22 -2.43 -8.91 12.00
C PHE A 22 -1.03 -8.88 11.39
N ILE A 23 -0.03 -9.43 12.10
CA ILE A 23 1.35 -9.48 11.63
C ILE A 23 1.47 -10.35 10.38
N THR A 24 0.83 -11.52 10.37
CA THR A 24 0.87 -12.43 9.21
C THR A 24 0.24 -11.79 7.98
N GLN A 25 -0.92 -11.15 8.11
CA GLN A 25 -1.56 -10.43 7.01
C GLN A 25 -0.67 -9.31 6.48
N GLY A 26 -0.08 -8.51 7.36
CA GLY A 26 0.85 -7.45 6.97
C GLY A 26 2.07 -7.99 6.22
N ALA A 27 2.66 -9.08 6.71
CA ALA A 27 3.82 -9.71 6.09
C ALA A 27 3.50 -10.29 4.69
N VAL A 28 2.35 -10.95 4.55
CA VAL A 28 1.88 -11.47 3.24
C VAL A 28 1.64 -10.33 2.26
N ILE A 29 1.00 -9.25 2.69
CA ILE A 29 0.76 -8.07 1.84
C ILE A 29 2.09 -7.44 1.41
N ALA A 30 3.05 -7.30 2.33
CA ALA A 30 4.38 -6.79 2.02
C ALA A 30 5.10 -7.67 0.99
N ALA A 31 5.05 -9.00 1.16
CA ALA A 31 5.65 -9.95 0.22
C ALA A 31 5.02 -9.86 -1.18
N ILE A 32 3.69 -9.80 -1.26
CA ILE A 32 2.98 -9.64 -2.55
C ILE A 32 3.36 -8.31 -3.20
N TYR A 33 3.45 -7.22 -2.44
CA TYR A 33 3.87 -5.92 -2.95
C TYR A 33 5.26 -6.00 -3.58
N VAL A 34 6.24 -6.57 -2.87
CA VAL A 34 7.62 -6.77 -3.36
C VAL A 34 7.63 -7.60 -4.64
N VAL A 35 6.93 -8.73 -4.65
CA VAL A 35 6.84 -9.60 -5.85
C VAL A 35 6.26 -8.85 -7.04
N LEU A 36 5.18 -8.09 -6.85
CA LEU A 36 4.58 -7.31 -7.94
C LEU A 36 5.53 -6.23 -8.47
N VAL A 37 6.29 -5.56 -7.60
CA VAL A 37 7.30 -4.60 -8.06
C VAL A 37 8.34 -5.29 -8.92
N PHE A 38 8.89 -6.45 -8.53
CA PHE A 38 9.90 -7.17 -9.31
C PHE A 38 9.36 -7.78 -10.60
N VAL A 39 8.14 -8.32 -10.58
CA VAL A 39 7.51 -8.87 -11.80
C VAL A 39 7.27 -7.78 -12.85
N PHE A 40 6.94 -6.58 -12.41
CA PHE A 40 6.69 -5.43 -13.28
C PHE A 40 7.82 -4.39 -13.22
N ASP A 41 9.05 -4.81 -12.88
CA ASP A 41 10.23 -3.97 -12.64
C ASP A 41 10.50 -2.98 -13.77
N TYR A 42 10.49 -3.44 -15.02
CA TYR A 42 10.69 -2.59 -16.20
C TYR A 42 9.75 -1.37 -16.25
N TRP A 43 8.55 -1.49 -15.68
CA TRP A 43 7.50 -0.46 -15.69
C TRP A 43 7.44 0.33 -14.40
N SER A 44 8.04 -0.21 -13.31
CA SER A 44 7.99 0.35 -11.97
C SER A 44 9.01 1.47 -11.74
N PHE A 45 10.17 1.41 -12.40
CA PHE A 45 11.29 2.34 -12.23
C PHE A 45 11.62 3.16 -13.50
N GLY A 46 10.74 3.19 -14.49
CA GLY A 46 10.87 3.98 -15.70
C GLY A 46 10.51 5.46 -15.49
N PRO A 47 10.73 6.32 -16.52
CA PRO A 47 10.34 7.75 -16.50
C PRO A 47 8.84 7.96 -16.30
N ILE A 48 8.03 6.99 -16.69
CA ILE A 48 6.60 6.88 -16.37
C ILE A 48 6.49 5.78 -15.33
N GLN A 49 6.48 6.16 -14.05
CA GLN A 49 6.38 5.19 -12.95
C GLN A 49 4.97 4.59 -12.92
N PHE A 50 4.84 3.39 -13.47
CA PHE A 50 3.61 2.61 -13.46
C PHE A 50 3.76 1.46 -12.47
N ARG A 51 3.61 1.76 -11.17
CA ARG A 51 3.78 0.77 -10.10
C ARG A 51 2.50 -0.06 -9.92
N VAL A 52 2.41 -1.19 -10.60
CA VAL A 52 1.25 -2.11 -10.47
C VAL A 52 0.98 -2.49 -9.00
N ALA A 53 2.03 -2.59 -8.17
CA ALA A 53 1.92 -2.87 -6.75
C ALA A 53 1.08 -1.85 -5.98
N GLU A 54 0.97 -0.59 -6.45
CA GLU A 54 0.12 0.43 -5.82
C GLU A 54 -1.38 0.10 -5.90
N ALA A 55 -1.81 -0.82 -6.79
CA ALA A 55 -3.18 -1.35 -6.76
C ALA A 55 -3.54 -1.99 -5.40
N LEU A 56 -2.54 -2.50 -4.67
CA LEU A 56 -2.73 -3.06 -3.32
C LEU A 56 -3.06 -1.99 -2.27
N THR A 57 -2.87 -0.69 -2.56
CA THR A 57 -3.23 0.40 -1.63
C THR A 57 -4.73 0.48 -1.34
N ILE A 58 -5.56 -0.29 -2.03
CA ILE A 58 -6.97 -0.49 -1.72
C ILE A 58 -7.22 -1.45 -0.54
N LEU A 59 -6.25 -2.31 -0.18
CA LEU A 59 -6.40 -3.34 0.87
C LEU A 59 -6.71 -2.80 2.28
N PRO A 60 -6.27 -1.58 2.67
CA PRO A 60 -6.68 -0.98 3.95
C PRO A 60 -8.19 -0.83 4.13
N VAL A 61 -8.99 -0.89 3.06
CA VAL A 61 -10.47 -0.97 3.14
C VAL A 61 -10.93 -2.24 3.87
N PHE A 62 -10.15 -3.32 3.77
CA PHE A 62 -10.49 -4.65 4.30
C PHE A 62 -9.79 -4.96 5.63
N THR A 63 -8.53 -4.55 5.79
CA THR A 63 -7.74 -4.84 6.99
C THR A 63 -6.76 -3.72 7.33
N PRO A 64 -6.67 -3.30 8.61
CA PRO A 64 -5.67 -2.32 9.04
C PRO A 64 -4.23 -2.84 8.94
N ALA A 65 -4.02 -4.16 8.89
CA ALA A 65 -2.70 -4.77 8.69
C ALA A 65 -2.07 -4.41 7.34
N ALA A 66 -2.91 -4.02 6.37
CA ALA A 66 -2.42 -3.57 5.06
C ALA A 66 -1.62 -2.26 5.14
N VAL A 67 -1.90 -1.38 6.11
CA VAL A 67 -1.18 -0.11 6.24
C VAL A 67 0.32 -0.34 6.48
N PRO A 68 0.76 -1.02 7.55
CA PRO A 68 2.17 -1.32 7.74
C PRO A 68 2.71 -2.30 6.68
N GLY A 69 1.89 -3.23 6.18
CA GLY A 69 2.31 -4.19 5.14
C GLY A 69 2.73 -3.49 3.84
N LEU A 70 1.94 -2.55 3.36
CA LEU A 70 2.24 -1.77 2.14
C LEU A 70 3.47 -0.89 2.32
N PHE A 71 3.59 -0.22 3.46
CA PHE A 71 4.76 0.62 3.77
C PHE A 71 6.06 -0.20 3.77
N ILE A 72 6.07 -1.33 4.50
CA ILE A 72 7.23 -2.22 4.58
C ILE A 72 7.52 -2.84 3.20
N GLY A 73 6.49 -3.27 2.48
CA GLY A 73 6.63 -3.81 1.13
C GLY A 73 7.24 -2.81 0.16
N CYS A 74 6.77 -1.56 0.15
CA CYS A 74 7.33 -0.48 -0.66
C CYS A 74 8.77 -0.18 -0.27
N LEU A 75 9.06 -0.10 1.04
CA LEU A 75 10.41 0.15 1.55
C LEU A 75 11.39 -0.94 1.09
N ILE A 76 11.04 -2.21 1.26
CA ILE A 76 11.88 -3.35 0.83
C ILE A 76 12.04 -3.34 -0.69
N ALA A 77 10.96 -3.13 -1.45
CA ALA A 77 11.02 -3.10 -2.90
C ALA A 77 11.93 -1.98 -3.42
N ASN A 78 11.86 -0.79 -2.85
CA ASN A 78 12.72 0.33 -3.24
C ASN A 78 14.20 0.07 -2.89
N ILE A 79 14.49 -0.49 -1.70
CA ILE A 79 15.86 -0.84 -1.29
C ILE A 79 16.44 -1.92 -2.23
N THR A 80 15.71 -2.99 -2.46
CA THR A 80 16.17 -4.14 -3.25
C THR A 80 16.17 -3.86 -4.75
N GLY A 81 15.30 -2.96 -5.23
CA GLY A 81 15.29 -2.45 -6.61
C GLY A 81 16.37 -1.40 -6.90
N GLY A 82 17.19 -1.04 -5.91
CA GLY A 82 18.29 -0.08 -6.11
C GLY A 82 17.85 1.37 -6.29
N ALA A 83 16.69 1.74 -5.76
CA ALA A 83 16.19 3.11 -5.81
C ALA A 83 17.12 4.06 -5.03
N VAL A 84 17.16 5.33 -5.44
CA VAL A 84 17.92 6.35 -4.68
C VAL A 84 17.33 6.55 -3.29
N ILE A 85 18.16 6.93 -2.31
CA ILE A 85 17.76 7.05 -0.90
C ILE A 85 16.51 7.92 -0.69
N TRP A 86 16.36 8.97 -1.47
CA TRP A 86 15.22 9.87 -1.42
C TRP A 86 13.92 9.19 -1.88
N ASP A 87 13.98 8.28 -2.86
CA ASP A 87 12.82 7.49 -3.29
C ASP A 87 12.49 6.40 -2.26
N ILE A 88 13.51 5.78 -1.67
CA ILE A 88 13.31 4.83 -0.56
C ILE A 88 12.51 5.51 0.57
N VAL A 89 12.84 6.74 0.94
CA VAL A 89 12.18 7.46 2.03
C VAL A 89 10.84 8.04 1.58
N PHE A 90 10.84 8.91 0.58
CA PHE A 90 9.65 9.67 0.21
C PHE A 90 8.63 8.85 -0.58
N GLY A 91 9.08 7.90 -1.41
CA GLY A 91 8.18 6.96 -2.10
C GLY A 91 7.46 6.05 -1.10
N SER A 92 8.18 5.52 -0.10
CA SER A 92 7.56 4.70 0.95
C SER A 92 6.63 5.53 1.85
N LEU A 93 6.97 6.79 2.14
CA LEU A 93 6.09 7.70 2.88
C LEU A 93 4.82 8.03 2.08
N ALA A 94 4.92 8.22 0.76
CA ALA A 94 3.76 8.45 -0.09
C ALA A 94 2.79 7.26 -0.05
N THR A 95 3.32 6.03 -0.16
CA THR A 95 2.52 4.80 -0.01
C THR A 95 1.90 4.70 1.39
N LEU A 96 2.63 5.07 2.45
CA LEU A 96 2.08 5.08 3.82
C LEU A 96 0.93 6.08 3.96
N ILE A 97 1.12 7.32 3.50
CA ILE A 97 0.09 8.37 3.54
C ILE A 97 -1.15 7.91 2.76
N GLY A 98 -0.95 7.36 1.57
CA GLY A 98 -2.01 6.78 0.74
C GLY A 98 -2.76 5.67 1.48
N ALA A 99 -2.04 4.70 2.07
CA ALA A 99 -2.63 3.57 2.79
C ALA A 99 -3.43 4.02 4.04
N VAL A 100 -2.89 4.97 4.82
CA VAL A 100 -3.59 5.55 5.97
C VAL A 100 -4.86 6.27 5.51
N GLY A 101 -4.77 7.10 4.47
CA GLY A 101 -5.92 7.80 3.90
C GLY A 101 -6.99 6.84 3.39
N THR A 102 -6.60 5.76 2.69
CA THR A 102 -7.51 4.69 2.26
C THR A 102 -8.21 4.03 3.45
N TYR A 103 -7.47 3.75 4.52
CA TYR A 103 -8.05 3.19 5.74
C TYR A 103 -9.06 4.15 6.40
N MET A 104 -8.76 5.44 6.43
CA MET A 104 -9.70 6.46 6.94
C MET A 104 -10.97 6.53 6.10
N LEU A 105 -10.85 6.39 4.78
CA LEU A 105 -11.96 6.41 3.81
C LEU A 105 -12.61 5.03 3.59
N ARG A 106 -12.30 4.01 4.39
CA ARG A 106 -12.83 2.65 4.21
C ARG A 106 -14.35 2.52 4.20
N LYS A 107 -15.06 3.49 4.79
CA LYS A 107 -16.53 3.58 4.75
C LYS A 107 -17.06 4.14 3.43
N HIS A 108 -16.20 4.81 2.65
CA HIS A 108 -16.52 5.42 1.36
C HIS A 108 -15.67 4.78 0.26
N PRO A 109 -16.00 3.56 -0.17
CA PRO A 109 -15.11 2.75 -1.02
C PRO A 109 -14.81 3.37 -2.39
N TRP A 110 -15.61 4.28 -2.87
CA TRP A 110 -15.34 5.01 -4.12
C TRP A 110 -14.30 6.12 -3.97
N ALA A 111 -14.18 6.70 -2.76
CA ALA A 111 -13.18 7.70 -2.44
C ALA A 111 -11.86 7.08 -1.93
N ALA A 112 -11.87 5.79 -1.60
CA ALA A 112 -10.71 5.08 -1.05
C ALA A 112 -9.44 5.12 -1.92
N PRO A 113 -9.49 5.14 -3.26
CA PRO A 113 -8.32 5.28 -4.11
C PRO A 113 -7.73 6.70 -4.17
N LEU A 114 -8.47 7.74 -3.76
CA LEU A 114 -8.00 9.13 -3.89
C LEU A 114 -6.74 9.45 -3.08
N PRO A 115 -6.61 9.04 -1.80
CA PRO A 115 -5.43 9.35 -1.02
C PRO A 115 -4.10 8.85 -1.63
N PRO A 116 -3.95 7.60 -2.08
CA PRO A 116 -2.73 7.16 -2.73
C PRO A 116 -2.47 7.89 -4.05
N ILE A 117 -3.50 8.12 -4.87
CA ILE A 117 -3.37 8.90 -6.11
C ILE A 117 -2.80 10.29 -5.81
N LEU A 118 -3.38 11.00 -4.83
CA LEU A 118 -2.93 12.36 -4.48
C LEU A 118 -1.53 12.36 -3.87
N ALA A 119 -1.24 11.45 -2.95
CA ALA A 119 0.07 11.37 -2.30
C ALA A 119 1.19 11.13 -3.30
N ASN A 120 1.03 10.15 -4.19
CA ASN A 120 2.03 9.83 -5.21
C ASN A 120 2.14 10.94 -6.27
N THR A 121 1.03 11.49 -6.75
CA THR A 121 1.02 12.57 -7.73
C THR A 121 1.74 13.83 -7.23
N VAL A 122 1.73 14.07 -5.92
CA VAL A 122 2.44 15.21 -5.33
C VAL A 122 3.89 14.86 -5.01
N ILE A 123 4.15 13.74 -4.33
CA ILE A 123 5.48 13.45 -3.76
C ILE A 123 6.46 12.90 -4.82
N VAL A 124 6.03 11.92 -5.61
CA VAL A 124 6.92 11.22 -6.55
C VAL A 124 7.53 12.13 -7.63
N PRO A 125 6.82 13.11 -8.22
CA PRO A 125 7.42 14.04 -9.19
C PRO A 125 8.59 14.84 -8.64
N PHE A 126 8.57 15.22 -7.36
CA PHE A 126 9.70 15.90 -6.74
C PHE A 126 10.91 14.98 -6.62
N VAL A 127 10.70 13.72 -6.29
CA VAL A 127 11.77 12.70 -6.23
C VAL A 127 12.36 12.49 -7.63
N LEU A 128 11.53 12.34 -8.66
CA LEU A 128 11.98 12.17 -10.04
C LEU A 128 12.85 13.35 -10.50
N LYS A 129 12.39 14.57 -10.22
CA LYS A 129 13.10 15.76 -10.67
C LYS A 129 14.39 16.03 -9.89
N TYR A 130 14.34 15.96 -8.55
CA TYR A 130 15.43 16.44 -7.71
C TYR A 130 16.36 15.32 -7.23
N ALA A 131 15.88 14.11 -7.10
CA ALA A 131 16.69 12.98 -6.62
C ALA A 131 17.27 12.15 -7.78
N TYR A 132 16.48 11.92 -8.83
CA TYR A 132 16.96 11.23 -10.03
C TYR A 132 17.54 12.18 -11.08
N GLY A 133 17.35 13.51 -10.94
CA GLY A 133 17.83 14.48 -11.90
C GLY A 133 17.17 14.36 -13.28
N THR A 134 15.96 13.80 -13.35
CA THR A 134 15.27 13.57 -14.62
C THR A 134 14.95 14.90 -15.29
N GLU A 135 15.39 15.07 -16.54
CA GLU A 135 15.10 16.26 -17.34
C GLU A 135 13.62 16.36 -17.65
N GLY A 136 13.03 17.52 -17.41
CA GLY A 136 11.62 17.78 -17.67
C GLY A 136 11.01 18.79 -16.70
N MET A 137 9.79 19.21 -17.02
CA MET A 137 9.03 20.12 -16.16
C MET A 137 8.27 19.34 -15.07
N LEU A 138 8.23 19.88 -13.86
CA LEU A 138 7.59 19.23 -12.72
C LEU A 138 6.10 18.89 -13.00
N TRP A 139 5.38 19.81 -13.66
CA TRP A 139 3.97 19.58 -14.01
C TRP A 139 3.78 18.38 -14.97
N TYR A 140 4.75 18.12 -15.86
CA TYR A 140 4.73 16.96 -16.74
C TYR A 140 4.83 15.65 -15.92
N PHE A 141 5.74 15.59 -14.95
CA PHE A 141 5.84 14.43 -14.06
C PHE A 141 4.58 14.26 -13.19
N MET A 142 3.97 15.35 -12.72
CA MET A 142 2.70 15.30 -12.01
C MET A 142 1.57 14.70 -12.86
N LEU A 143 1.50 15.07 -14.14
CA LEU A 143 0.53 14.50 -15.06
C LEU A 143 0.78 13.01 -15.35
N THR A 144 2.02 12.64 -15.65
CA THR A 144 2.35 11.24 -16.00
C THR A 144 2.19 10.31 -14.82
N VAL A 145 2.70 10.69 -13.65
CA VAL A 145 2.50 9.93 -12.41
C VAL A 145 1.03 9.90 -12.03
N GLY A 146 0.33 11.03 -12.07
CA GLY A 146 -1.09 11.12 -11.73
C GLY A 146 -1.95 10.23 -12.62
N LEU A 147 -1.73 10.21 -13.93
CA LEU A 147 -2.43 9.32 -14.85
C LEU A 147 -2.13 7.85 -14.56
N GLY A 148 -0.87 7.50 -14.29
CA GLY A 148 -0.48 6.15 -13.87
C GLY A 148 -1.20 5.71 -12.59
N GLU A 149 -1.23 6.57 -11.58
CA GLU A 149 -1.91 6.30 -10.32
C GLU A 149 -3.43 6.17 -10.46
N VAL A 150 -4.07 6.99 -11.30
CA VAL A 150 -5.51 6.85 -11.61
C VAL A 150 -5.80 5.49 -12.22
N ILE A 151 -4.96 5.00 -13.12
CA ILE A 151 -5.12 3.68 -13.72
C ILE A 151 -4.88 2.58 -12.68
N VAL A 152 -3.78 2.65 -11.94
CA VAL A 152 -3.37 1.58 -11.02
C VAL A 152 -4.23 1.59 -9.75
N CYS A 153 -4.28 2.68 -9.00
CA CYS A 153 -5.05 2.75 -7.76
C CYS A 153 -6.55 2.90 -8.04
N GLY A 154 -6.92 3.72 -9.04
CA GLY A 154 -8.30 3.97 -9.40
C GLY A 154 -8.97 2.76 -10.06
N VAL A 155 -8.45 2.32 -11.21
CA VAL A 155 -9.09 1.23 -11.98
C VAL A 155 -8.70 -0.13 -11.41
N LEU A 156 -7.39 -0.50 -11.41
CA LEU A 156 -6.97 -1.83 -10.96
C LEU A 156 -7.27 -2.05 -9.48
N GLY A 157 -7.04 -1.05 -8.60
CA GLY A 157 -7.39 -1.12 -7.19
C GLY A 157 -8.89 -1.31 -6.97
N SER A 158 -9.74 -0.62 -7.73
CA SER A 158 -11.19 -0.80 -7.64
C SER A 158 -11.65 -2.18 -8.12
N LEU A 159 -11.07 -2.71 -9.19
CA LEU A 159 -11.33 -4.07 -9.68
C LEU A 159 -10.89 -5.10 -8.62
N LEU A 160 -9.71 -4.94 -8.04
CA LEU A 160 -9.21 -5.79 -6.96
C LEU A 160 -10.17 -5.76 -5.76
N ARG A 161 -10.66 -4.58 -5.37
CA ARG A 161 -11.65 -4.44 -4.30
C ARG A 161 -12.92 -5.23 -4.58
N VAL A 162 -13.46 -5.12 -5.80
CA VAL A 162 -14.69 -5.86 -6.20
C VAL A 162 -14.44 -7.37 -6.14
N ALA A 163 -13.31 -7.84 -6.67
CA ALA A 163 -12.93 -9.24 -6.62
C ALA A 163 -12.79 -9.77 -5.18
N LEU A 164 -12.11 -9.02 -4.31
CA LEU A 164 -11.87 -9.43 -2.92
C LEU A 164 -13.10 -9.30 -2.02
N LYS A 165 -14.10 -8.47 -2.38
CA LYS A 165 -15.31 -8.30 -1.59
C LYS A 165 -16.02 -9.64 -1.32
N LYS A 166 -16.03 -10.55 -2.30
CA LYS A 166 -16.62 -11.90 -2.17
C LYS A 166 -15.89 -12.75 -1.11
N TYR A 167 -14.59 -12.56 -0.95
CA TYR A 167 -13.72 -13.36 -0.08
C TYR A 167 -13.38 -12.65 1.24
N ARG A 168 -14.02 -11.51 1.54
CA ARG A 168 -13.72 -10.69 2.70
C ARG A 168 -13.69 -11.47 4.00
N ASN A 169 -14.72 -12.28 4.27
CA ASN A 169 -14.86 -13.03 5.51
C ASN A 169 -13.89 -14.23 5.60
N THR A 170 -13.34 -14.68 4.48
CA THR A 170 -12.40 -15.82 4.44
C THR A 170 -10.96 -15.34 4.59
N LEU A 171 -10.61 -14.21 3.96
CA LEU A 171 -9.24 -13.69 3.90
C LEU A 171 -8.92 -12.71 5.04
N PHE A 172 -9.92 -11.93 5.47
CA PHE A 172 -9.73 -10.85 6.43
C PHE A 172 -10.58 -11.11 7.67
N HIS A 173 -10.15 -12.09 8.49
CA HIS A 173 -10.76 -12.35 9.80
C HIS A 173 -10.30 -11.25 10.77
N GLU A 174 -11.20 -10.38 11.21
CA GLU A 174 -11.04 -9.47 12.34
C GLU A 174 -11.61 -10.05 13.63
#